data_9e150f7228b1f45316d38b00dcc8901d
#
_entry.id   9e150f7228b1f45316d38b00dcc8901d
#
_cell.length_a   1.000
_cell.length_b   1.000
_cell.length_c   1.000
_cell.angle_alpha   90.00
_cell.angle_beta   90.00
_cell.angle_gamma   90.00
#
_symmetry.space_group_name_H-M   'P 1'
#
loop_
_entity.id
_entity.type
_entity.pdbx_description
1 polymer ?
#
loop_
_entity_poly.entity_id
_entity_poly.type
_entity_poly.pdbx_seq_one_letter_code
_entity_poly.pdbx_strand_id
1 'polypeptide(L)'
;MRPMYAVAILFLLAGCSSVPAEKTRAIPAERLLGYQQPGSGGGRLEVHRDYGYLGGGCYVAFLIDRQVAARIGVGEEASFQVPAGEHVVGIGIDTQDDTLCGKGLLNRELRTRIAADGNARFRIVSEASSGFDIRAE
;
A
#
# COMPACT_ATOMS: atom_id res chain seq x y z
N MET A 1 49.78 13.13 -30.31
CA MET A 1 49.02 12.53 -29.19
C MET A 1 47.59 13.02 -29.28
N ARG A 2 46.69 12.12 -29.48
CA ARG A 2 45.25 12.45 -29.43
C ARG A 2 44.71 11.96 -28.08
N PRO A 3 44.09 12.82 -27.27
CA PRO A 3 43.47 12.33 -26.05
C PRO A 3 42.26 11.47 -26.44
N MET A 4 42.31 10.21 -26.08
CA MET A 4 41.12 9.36 -26.12
C MET A 4 40.22 9.75 -24.96
N TYR A 5 39.15 10.46 -25.28
CA TYR A 5 38.08 10.69 -24.31
C TYR A 5 37.34 9.36 -24.15
N ALA A 6 37.61 8.69 -23.07
CA ALA A 6 36.77 7.60 -22.61
C ALA A 6 35.45 8.21 -22.17
N VAL A 7 34.45 8.12 -23.04
CA VAL A 7 33.07 8.42 -22.65
C VAL A 7 32.63 7.30 -21.74
N ALA A 8 32.71 7.53 -20.45
CA ALA A 8 32.09 6.67 -19.47
C ALA A 8 30.57 6.84 -19.60
N ILE A 9 29.94 5.91 -20.31
CA ILE A 9 28.48 5.81 -20.33
C ILE A 9 28.09 5.31 -18.96
N LEU A 10 27.70 6.23 -18.09
CA LEU A 10 27.00 5.89 -16.86
C LEU A 10 25.64 5.33 -17.26
N PHE A 11 25.52 4.02 -17.30
CA PHE A 11 24.21 3.37 -17.28
C PHE A 11 23.58 3.67 -15.91
N LEU A 12 22.74 4.67 -15.89
CA LEU A 12 21.81 4.85 -14.79
C LEU A 12 20.89 3.63 -14.82
N LEU A 13 21.20 2.65 -13.99
CA LEU A 13 20.28 1.59 -13.64
C LEU A 13 19.13 2.25 -12.87
N ALA A 14 18.17 2.78 -13.63
CA ALA A 14 16.88 3.13 -13.07
C ALA A 14 16.23 1.83 -12.62
N GLY A 15 16.43 1.46 -11.34
CA GLY A 15 15.75 0.33 -10.76
C GLY A 15 14.25 0.52 -10.92
N CYS A 16 13.51 -0.57 -11.21
CA CYS A 16 12.05 -0.55 -11.27
C CYS A 16 11.50 -0.38 -9.86
N SER A 17 11.51 0.84 -9.36
CA SER A 17 10.97 1.20 -8.05
C SER A 17 9.50 1.53 -8.15
N SER A 18 8.78 1.32 -7.06
CA SER A 18 7.41 1.76 -6.90
C SER A 18 7.33 3.29 -6.99
N VAL A 19 6.44 3.78 -7.83
CA VAL A 19 6.26 5.22 -8.05
C VAL A 19 5.06 5.69 -7.24
N PRO A 20 5.24 6.69 -6.33
CA PRO A 20 4.12 7.27 -5.62
C PRO A 20 3.08 7.83 -6.60
N ALA A 21 1.80 7.61 -6.29
CA ALA A 21 0.73 8.21 -7.05
C ALA A 21 0.71 9.72 -6.81
N GLU A 22 0.85 10.51 -7.86
CA GLU A 22 0.77 11.99 -7.76
C GLU A 22 -0.60 12.45 -7.32
N LYS A 23 -1.64 11.77 -7.78
CA LYS A 23 -3.02 11.97 -7.37
C LYS A 23 -3.65 10.63 -7.05
N THR A 24 -4.05 10.48 -5.81
CA THR A 24 -4.81 9.32 -5.38
C THR A 24 -6.30 9.55 -5.60
N ARG A 25 -7.01 8.45 -5.78
CA ARG A 25 -8.48 8.43 -5.89
C ARG A 25 -9.04 7.67 -4.70
N ALA A 26 -10.10 8.20 -4.12
CA ALA A 26 -10.84 7.48 -3.10
C ALA A 26 -11.41 6.17 -3.67
N ILE A 27 -11.28 5.09 -2.92
CA ILE A 27 -11.89 3.84 -3.34
C ILE A 27 -13.41 3.91 -3.24
N PRO A 28 -14.14 3.21 -4.14
CA PRO A 28 -15.60 3.14 -4.05
C PRO A 28 -16.07 2.50 -2.74
N ALA A 29 -17.24 2.91 -2.30
CA ALA A 29 -17.81 2.45 -1.01
C ALA A 29 -17.98 0.91 -0.93
N GLU A 30 -18.27 0.26 -2.05
CA GLU A 30 -18.42 -1.21 -2.11
C GLU A 30 -17.13 -1.98 -1.83
N ARG A 31 -15.96 -1.32 -1.88
CA ARG A 31 -14.69 -1.93 -1.53
C ARG A 31 -14.14 -1.48 -0.18
N LEU A 32 -14.86 -0.62 0.54
CA LEU A 32 -14.62 -0.28 1.94
C LEU A 32 -15.40 -1.23 2.84
N LEU A 33 -14.72 -2.15 3.50
CA LEU A 33 -15.35 -3.31 4.15
C LEU A 33 -15.41 -3.19 5.67
N GLY A 34 -14.80 -2.17 6.26
CA GLY A 34 -14.83 -1.98 7.70
C GLY A 34 -14.17 -0.69 8.16
N TYR A 35 -14.26 -0.44 9.45
CA TYR A 35 -13.60 0.68 10.14
C TYR A 35 -14.00 2.06 9.62
N GLN A 36 -15.23 2.23 9.22
CA GLN A 36 -15.74 3.50 8.68
C GLN A 36 -16.50 4.34 9.71
N GLN A 37 -16.87 3.75 10.85
CA GLN A 37 -17.62 4.44 11.89
C GLN A 37 -16.67 5.10 12.88
N PRO A 38 -16.78 6.42 13.13
CA PRO A 38 -15.99 7.06 14.16
C PRO A 38 -16.36 6.56 15.55
N GLY A 39 -15.35 6.25 16.36
CA GLY A 39 -15.49 5.93 17.76
C GLY A 39 -14.95 7.05 18.63
N SER A 40 -15.42 7.16 19.88
CA SER A 40 -14.87 8.13 20.82
C SER A 40 -13.46 7.72 21.23
N GLY A 41 -12.52 8.69 21.24
CA GLY A 41 -11.15 8.48 21.65
C GLY A 41 -10.29 7.71 20.65
N GLY A 42 -10.79 7.47 19.45
CA GLY A 42 -10.05 6.80 18.39
C GLY A 42 -9.17 7.74 17.56
N GLY A 43 -8.48 7.18 16.61
CA GLY A 43 -7.67 7.90 15.64
C GLY A 43 -7.99 7.52 14.20
N ARG A 44 -7.30 8.14 13.27
CA ARG A 44 -7.47 7.93 11.85
C ARG A 44 -6.26 7.19 11.27
N LEU A 45 -6.55 6.22 10.43
CA LEU A 45 -5.56 5.49 9.66
C LEU A 45 -5.81 5.73 8.18
N GLU A 46 -4.79 6.16 7.46
CA GLU A 46 -4.87 6.38 6.02
C GLU A 46 -3.91 5.44 5.31
N VAL A 47 -4.33 4.91 4.18
CA VAL A 47 -3.49 4.11 3.29
C VAL A 47 -3.66 4.55 1.87
N HIS A 48 -2.57 4.62 1.13
CA HIS A 48 -2.60 4.83 -0.32
C HIS A 48 -1.70 3.83 -1.03
N ARG A 49 -2.07 3.52 -2.25
CA ARG A 49 -1.31 2.57 -3.08
C ARG A 49 -0.67 3.28 -4.25
N ASP A 50 0.62 3.04 -4.38
CA ASP A 50 1.44 3.57 -5.47
C ASP A 50 0.98 3.09 -6.85
N TYR A 51 1.44 3.77 -7.87
CA TYR A 51 1.51 3.23 -9.22
C TYR A 51 2.61 2.16 -9.23
N GLY A 52 2.22 0.92 -8.98
CA GLY A 52 3.16 -0.19 -8.91
C GLY A 52 3.59 -0.68 -10.28
N TYR A 53 4.74 -1.33 -10.31
CA TYR A 53 5.27 -1.97 -11.51
C TYR A 53 4.62 -3.34 -11.77
N LEU A 54 4.29 -4.07 -10.72
CA LEU A 54 3.72 -5.41 -10.79
C LEU A 54 2.29 -5.42 -10.26
N GLY A 55 1.45 -6.27 -10.85
CA GLY A 55 0.11 -6.54 -10.37
C GLY A 55 -0.86 -5.36 -10.52
N GLY A 56 -0.63 -4.47 -11.49
CA GLY A 56 -1.40 -3.24 -11.66
C GLY A 56 -2.90 -3.43 -11.87
N GLY A 57 -3.34 -4.59 -12.37
CA GLY A 57 -4.76 -4.92 -12.56
C GLY A 57 -5.41 -5.57 -11.36
N CYS A 58 -4.65 -5.96 -10.35
CA CYS A 58 -5.16 -6.66 -9.17
C CYS A 58 -5.45 -5.69 -8.04
N TYR A 59 -6.55 -5.93 -7.30
CA TYR A 59 -6.72 -5.34 -5.99
C TYR A 59 -5.82 -6.03 -4.97
N VAL A 60 -5.42 -5.29 -3.95
CA VAL A 60 -4.73 -5.80 -2.78
C VAL A 60 -5.68 -5.70 -1.60
N ALA A 61 -5.81 -6.75 -0.81
CA ALA A 61 -6.53 -6.68 0.45
C ALA A 61 -5.70 -5.88 1.46
N PHE A 62 -6.29 -4.86 2.05
CA PHE A 62 -5.74 -4.13 3.17
C PHE A 62 -6.40 -4.60 4.44
N LEU A 63 -5.60 -4.99 5.42
CA LEU A 63 -6.09 -5.57 6.66
C LEU A 63 -5.71 -4.68 7.84
N ILE A 64 -6.65 -4.56 8.78
CA ILE A 64 -6.44 -3.98 10.09
C ILE A 64 -6.76 -5.07 11.11
N ASP A 65 -5.81 -5.35 11.99
CA ASP A 65 -5.92 -6.43 12.99
C ASP A 65 -6.35 -7.76 12.36
N ARG A 66 -5.78 -8.06 11.19
CA ARG A 66 -6.02 -9.27 10.40
C ARG A 66 -7.44 -9.44 9.85
N GLN A 67 -8.19 -8.36 9.81
CA GLN A 67 -9.50 -8.32 9.16
C GLN A 67 -9.43 -7.45 7.91
N VAL A 68 -10.00 -7.92 6.82
CA VAL A 68 -10.01 -7.16 5.58
C VAL A 68 -10.83 -5.88 5.76
N ALA A 69 -10.16 -4.75 5.69
CA ALA A 69 -10.77 -3.43 5.81
C ALA A 69 -11.13 -2.81 4.46
N ALA A 70 -10.39 -3.17 3.42
CA ALA A 70 -10.63 -2.66 2.07
C ALA A 70 -9.95 -3.53 1.01
N ARG A 71 -10.41 -3.36 -0.23
CA ARG A 71 -9.76 -3.88 -1.44
C ARG A 71 -9.27 -2.69 -2.26
N ILE A 72 -7.95 -2.53 -2.36
CA ILE A 72 -7.33 -1.30 -2.86
C ILE A 72 -6.71 -1.54 -4.24
N GLY A 73 -7.11 -0.72 -5.20
CA GLY A 73 -6.54 -0.69 -6.54
C GLY A 73 -5.36 0.28 -6.65
N VAL A 74 -4.69 0.23 -7.80
CA VAL A 74 -3.57 1.12 -8.10
C VAL A 74 -3.98 2.59 -8.02
N GLY A 75 -3.19 3.40 -7.35
CA GLY A 75 -3.43 4.84 -7.20
C GLY A 75 -4.64 5.20 -6.36
N GLU A 76 -5.14 4.28 -5.57
CA GLU A 76 -6.29 4.50 -4.70
C GLU A 76 -5.87 4.74 -3.25
N GLU A 77 -6.72 5.45 -2.53
CA GLU A 77 -6.56 5.75 -1.10
C GLU A 77 -7.83 5.46 -0.32
N ALA A 78 -7.64 5.15 0.95
CA ALA A 78 -8.73 4.92 1.89
C ALA A 78 -8.37 5.43 3.26
N SER A 79 -9.40 5.79 4.03
CA SER A 79 -9.27 6.22 5.41
C SER A 79 -10.15 5.36 6.32
N PHE A 80 -9.65 5.11 7.52
CA PHE A 80 -10.30 4.25 8.49
C PHE A 80 -10.32 4.92 9.85
N GLN A 81 -11.36 4.63 10.61
CA GLN A 81 -11.49 5.02 12.01
C GLN A 81 -11.15 3.81 12.87
N VAL A 82 -10.13 3.95 13.71
CA VAL A 82 -9.65 2.85 14.56
C VAL A 82 -9.56 3.29 16.00
N PRO A 83 -9.78 2.39 16.98
CA PRO A 83 -9.53 2.71 18.38
C PRO A 83 -8.08 3.12 18.61
N ALA A 84 -7.85 3.99 19.59
CA ALA A 84 -6.49 4.29 20.02
C ALA A 84 -5.82 3.02 20.58
N GLY A 85 -4.53 2.89 20.36
CA GLY A 85 -3.75 1.76 20.83
C GLY A 85 -2.95 1.10 19.74
N GLU A 86 -2.47 -0.11 20.01
CA GLU A 86 -1.70 -0.89 19.07
C GLU A 86 -2.58 -1.64 18.08
N HIS A 87 -2.16 -1.62 16.81
CA HIS A 87 -2.83 -2.32 15.73
C HIS A 87 -1.78 -3.00 14.84
N VAL A 88 -2.22 -4.02 14.13
CA VAL A 88 -1.46 -4.64 13.06
C VAL A 88 -2.10 -4.22 11.74
N VAL A 89 -1.34 -3.59 10.86
CA VAL A 89 -1.76 -3.31 9.50
C VAL A 89 -1.05 -4.25 8.55
N GLY A 90 -1.72 -4.64 7.49
CA GLY A 90 -1.16 -5.60 6.57
C GLY A 90 -1.79 -5.56 5.20
N ILE A 91 -1.14 -6.26 4.29
CA ILE A 91 -1.66 -6.51 2.95
C ILE A 91 -1.69 -8.00 2.66
N GLY A 92 -2.66 -8.41 1.89
CA GLY A 92 -2.86 -9.79 1.50
C GLY A 92 -3.45 -9.92 0.10
N ILE A 93 -3.61 -11.16 -0.32
CA ILE A 93 -4.27 -11.49 -1.57
C ILE A 93 -5.76 -11.11 -1.47
N ASP A 94 -6.29 -10.58 -2.55
CA ASP A 94 -7.71 -10.31 -2.67
C ASP A 94 -8.49 -11.63 -2.88
N THR A 95 -9.00 -12.17 -1.80
CA THR A 95 -9.71 -13.45 -1.80
C THR A 95 -11.08 -13.40 -2.49
N GLN A 96 -11.58 -12.21 -2.80
CA GLN A 96 -12.83 -12.03 -3.55
C GLN A 96 -12.61 -12.11 -5.08
N ASP A 97 -11.36 -12.12 -5.50
CA ASP A 97 -11.01 -12.27 -6.91
C ASP A 97 -10.85 -13.76 -7.26
N ASP A 98 -11.57 -14.23 -8.24
CA ASP A 98 -11.55 -15.62 -8.73
C ASP A 98 -10.55 -15.85 -9.88
N THR A 99 -9.83 -14.81 -10.27
CA THR A 99 -8.76 -14.85 -11.27
C THR A 99 -7.39 -15.17 -10.62
N LEU A 100 -6.33 -15.08 -11.40
CA LEU A 100 -4.96 -15.23 -10.90
C LEU A 100 -4.61 -14.22 -9.81
N CYS A 101 -5.29 -13.08 -9.77
CA CYS A 101 -5.12 -12.08 -8.70
C CYS A 101 -5.50 -12.60 -7.31
N GLY A 102 -6.46 -13.51 -7.24
CA GLY A 102 -6.88 -14.14 -5.98
C GLY A 102 -6.03 -15.35 -5.58
N LYS A 103 -4.99 -15.65 -6.32
CA LYS A 103 -4.10 -16.79 -6.09
C LYS A 103 -2.70 -16.31 -5.73
N GLY A 104 -1.97 -17.15 -5.04
CA GLY A 104 -0.62 -16.86 -4.61
C GLY A 104 -0.53 -16.59 -3.12
N LEU A 105 0.63 -16.12 -2.70
CA LEU A 105 0.94 -15.87 -1.31
C LEU A 105 1.39 -14.42 -1.16
N LEU A 106 0.60 -13.63 -0.48
CA LEU A 106 0.95 -12.28 -0.08
C LEU A 106 0.52 -12.10 1.37
N ASN A 107 1.48 -11.88 2.23
CA ASN A 107 1.23 -11.60 3.63
C ASN A 107 2.36 -10.72 4.15
N ARG A 108 2.10 -9.43 4.26
CA ARG A 108 3.02 -8.46 4.83
C ARG A 108 2.30 -7.70 5.93
N GLU A 109 2.89 -7.67 7.09
CA GLU A 109 2.31 -7.01 8.26
C GLU A 109 3.32 -6.08 8.90
N LEU A 110 2.83 -5.01 9.51
CA LEU A 110 3.61 -4.21 10.43
C LEU A 110 2.74 -3.72 11.59
N ARG A 111 3.38 -3.52 12.73
CA ARG A 111 2.73 -3.00 13.92
C ARG A 111 2.76 -1.48 13.91
N THR A 112 1.70 -0.89 14.38
CA THR A 112 1.58 0.55 14.53
C THR A 112 0.84 0.90 15.81
N ARG A 113 1.07 2.09 16.30
CA ARG A 113 0.33 2.65 17.43
C ARG A 113 -0.41 3.88 16.97
N ILE A 114 -1.71 3.89 17.21
CA ILE A 114 -2.59 5.01 16.89
C ILE A 114 -2.89 5.77 18.19
N ALA A 115 -2.49 7.04 18.24
CA ALA A 115 -2.84 7.91 19.34
C ALA A 115 -4.31 8.35 19.24
N ALA A 116 -4.92 8.64 20.39
CA ALA A 116 -6.24 9.28 20.41
C ALA A 116 -6.17 10.60 19.63
N ASP A 117 -7.14 10.83 18.75
CA ASP A 117 -7.18 11.95 17.81
C ASP A 117 -5.93 12.04 16.89
N GLY A 118 -5.17 10.95 16.83
CA GLY A 118 -3.99 10.84 15.99
C GLY A 118 -4.32 10.45 14.56
N ASN A 119 -3.28 10.53 13.71
CA ASN A 119 -3.33 10.11 12.33
C ASN A 119 -2.07 9.30 12.00
N ALA A 120 -2.26 8.13 11.43
CA ALA A 120 -1.18 7.31 10.91
C ALA A 120 -1.39 7.07 9.42
N ARG A 121 -0.31 7.15 8.65
CA ARG A 121 -0.34 7.01 7.19
C ARG A 121 0.55 5.87 6.76
N PHE A 122 0.06 5.11 5.79
CA PHE A 122 0.75 3.96 5.22
C PHE A 122 0.73 4.03 3.70
N ARG A 123 1.73 3.42 3.12
CA ARG A 123 1.91 3.35 1.68
C ARG A 123 2.07 1.90 1.26
N ILE A 124 1.29 1.47 0.28
CA ILE A 124 1.46 0.17 -0.36
C ILE A 124 2.32 0.36 -1.60
N VAL A 125 3.42 -0.36 -1.63
CA VAL A 125 4.42 -0.27 -2.70
C VAL A 125 4.49 -1.59 -3.47
N SER A 126 4.91 -1.52 -4.73
CA SER A 126 5.19 -2.68 -5.55
C SER A 126 6.57 -2.50 -6.17
N GLU A 127 7.53 -3.23 -5.67
CA GLU A 127 8.93 -3.14 -6.07
C GLU A 127 9.33 -4.38 -6.89
N ALA A 128 10.17 -4.20 -7.90
CA ALA A 128 10.62 -5.31 -8.73
C ALA A 128 11.44 -6.35 -7.95
N SER A 129 12.19 -5.89 -6.93
CA SER A 129 13.06 -6.75 -6.14
C SER A 129 12.37 -7.46 -4.97
N SER A 130 11.35 -6.85 -4.38
CA SER A 130 10.70 -7.34 -3.16
C SER A 130 9.20 -7.61 -3.30
N GLY A 131 8.60 -7.27 -4.44
CA GLY A 131 7.18 -7.41 -4.68
C GLY A 131 6.35 -6.37 -3.91
N PHE A 132 5.16 -6.76 -3.51
CA PHE A 132 4.29 -5.91 -2.70
C PHE A 132 4.78 -5.82 -1.26
N ASP A 133 4.70 -4.62 -0.71
CA ASP A 133 5.00 -4.35 0.69
C ASP A 133 4.16 -3.20 1.22
N ILE A 134 4.11 -3.05 2.53
CA ILE A 134 3.45 -1.93 3.21
C ILE A 134 4.47 -1.20 4.07
N ARG A 135 4.45 0.11 4.00
CA ARG A 135 5.39 0.98 4.72
C ARG A 135 4.65 2.09 5.45
N ALA A 136 5.15 2.42 6.64
CA ALA A 136 4.71 3.63 7.34
C ALA A 136 5.29 4.88 6.67
N GLU A 137 4.52 5.94 6.67
CA GLU A 137 4.95 7.28 6.24
C GLU A 137 5.20 8.21 7.40
#